data_e7678ae88d27c4c22a5d82c42cd1e298
#
_entry.id   e7678ae88d27c4c22a5d82c42cd1e298
#
_cell.length_a   1.000
_cell.length_b   1.000
_cell.length_c   1.000
_cell.angle_alpha   90.00
_cell.angle_beta   90.00
_cell.angle_gamma   90.00
#
_symmetry.space_group_name_H-M   'P 1'
#
loop_
_entity.id
_entity.type
_entity.pdbx_description
1 polymer ?
#
loop_
_entity_poly.entity_id
_entity_poly.type
_entity_poly.pdbx_seq_one_letter_code
_entity_poly.pdbx_strand_id
1 'polypeptide(L)'
;MINFNKYIEDNKELIIKKTQELIQIPSVLDESTISFDAPFGKEIKRALDFMVDLAEKDGFETAVDGGYAAHITYGNKDGKIIGVLCHLDVVPEGTDWLYPPYSAHIVDGKMYGRGTMDDKGPTMAAYYALKFIKDAGIKLKNEIRIILGTDEETGWRGIGHYLQNFPMPDLGFAPDASFPLIYGEKGRMSFDLTSNTFDCDDILVSITGGERYNVVLEEVEAVVKTDLTNEFKTYAESNNLVYSASECDGLYKLILKGKAAHAMEPHKGINAGTYMCDFLKDYSSNKMVKYVADKHHLSHVCEKLGLDYDDYEMGPITCNIGIMNINKDNTRVTLDLRYPVRYDVENFNKKLEEILAGYDLAITAKTNKTPHYVSPDDDLVKSLYAAYVKHTGDEVNKPFTIGGGTYASILEKAVAFGMMMPYEEELCHQRNEYLNLDTLFKGILIYIDAMLALGEVDA
;
A
#
# COMPACT_ATOMS: atom_id res chain seq x y z
N MET A 1 37.33 14.51 8.44
CA MET A 1 35.86 14.29 8.49
C MET A 1 35.41 14.10 7.05
N ILE A 2 34.78 12.97 6.74
CA ILE A 2 34.30 12.64 5.38
C ILE A 2 33.15 13.61 5.06
N ASN A 3 33.23 14.25 3.89
CA ASN A 3 32.19 15.17 3.43
C ASN A 3 31.26 14.45 2.45
N PHE A 4 30.18 13.86 2.92
CA PHE A 4 29.21 13.14 2.11
C PHE A 4 28.51 14.03 1.07
N ASN A 5 28.30 15.33 1.35
CA ASN A 5 27.76 16.28 0.36
C ASN A 5 28.69 16.39 -0.84
N LYS A 6 29.99 16.51 -0.61
CA LYS A 6 30.97 16.53 -1.71
C LYS A 6 30.98 15.22 -2.49
N TYR A 7 30.85 14.09 -1.79
CA TYR A 7 30.85 12.79 -2.45
C TYR A 7 29.62 12.64 -3.38
N ILE A 8 28.44 13.09 -2.91
CA ILE A 8 27.22 13.11 -3.74
C ILE A 8 27.43 14.03 -4.96
N GLU A 9 27.96 15.24 -4.78
CA GLU A 9 28.16 16.19 -5.87
C GLU A 9 29.12 15.63 -6.93
N ASP A 10 30.20 15.00 -6.50
CA ASP A 10 31.21 14.38 -7.38
C ASP A 10 30.63 13.16 -8.16
N ASN A 11 29.55 12.52 -7.68
CA ASN A 11 28.91 11.34 -8.28
C ASN A 11 27.52 11.59 -8.83
N LYS A 12 27.03 12.82 -8.80
CA LYS A 12 25.64 13.21 -9.12
C LYS A 12 25.14 12.64 -10.45
N GLU A 13 25.93 12.80 -11.51
CA GLU A 13 25.56 12.32 -12.84
C GLU A 13 25.49 10.78 -12.90
N LEU A 14 26.37 10.09 -12.20
CA LEU A 14 26.38 8.63 -12.12
C LEU A 14 25.14 8.12 -11.38
N ILE A 15 24.79 8.75 -10.24
CA ILE A 15 23.59 8.41 -9.45
C ILE A 15 22.35 8.55 -10.31
N ILE A 16 22.18 9.70 -10.96
CA ILE A 16 21.05 9.98 -11.86
C ILE A 16 20.97 8.91 -12.96
N LYS A 17 22.09 8.66 -13.65
CA LYS A 17 22.16 7.71 -14.75
C LYS A 17 21.77 6.30 -14.31
N LYS A 18 22.29 5.82 -13.18
CA LYS A 18 22.00 4.47 -12.69
C LYS A 18 20.55 4.35 -12.20
N THR A 19 20.00 5.40 -11.61
CA THR A 19 18.58 5.46 -11.27
C THR A 19 17.72 5.38 -12.53
N GLN A 20 18.05 6.15 -13.58
CA GLN A 20 17.36 6.06 -14.87
C GLN A 20 17.42 4.64 -15.48
N GLU A 21 18.60 4.00 -15.47
CA GLU A 21 18.76 2.65 -15.99
C GLU A 21 17.87 1.63 -15.27
N LEU A 22 17.68 1.75 -13.96
CA LEU A 22 16.76 0.88 -13.19
C LEU A 22 15.29 1.20 -13.49
N ILE A 23 14.90 2.49 -13.54
CA ILE A 23 13.53 2.90 -13.86
C ILE A 23 13.11 2.45 -15.27
N GLN A 24 14.05 2.39 -16.21
CA GLN A 24 13.79 1.96 -17.60
C GLN A 24 13.47 0.47 -17.74
N ILE A 25 13.56 -0.31 -16.67
CA ILE A 25 13.17 -1.70 -16.64
C ILE A 25 11.67 -1.78 -16.26
N PRO A 26 10.75 -2.24 -17.14
CA PRO A 26 9.33 -2.31 -16.84
C PRO A 26 8.99 -3.54 -15.99
N SER A 27 9.41 -3.56 -14.73
CA SER A 27 9.32 -4.70 -13.82
C SER A 27 7.91 -4.90 -13.25
N VAL A 28 6.92 -5.01 -14.13
CA VAL A 28 5.54 -5.38 -13.80
C VAL A 28 5.42 -6.90 -13.77
N LEU A 29 4.58 -7.44 -12.87
CA LEU A 29 4.24 -8.86 -12.84
C LEU A 29 3.72 -9.30 -14.22
N ASP A 30 4.37 -10.29 -14.82
CA ASP A 30 3.99 -10.86 -16.11
C ASP A 30 3.95 -12.39 -16.01
N GLU A 31 2.75 -12.90 -15.76
CA GLU A 31 2.50 -14.34 -15.61
C GLU A 31 2.87 -15.14 -16.89
N SER A 32 2.84 -14.49 -18.07
CA SER A 32 3.17 -15.14 -19.35
C SER A 32 4.65 -15.44 -19.53
N THR A 33 5.52 -14.79 -18.74
CA THR A 33 6.99 -14.94 -18.81
C THR A 33 7.59 -15.59 -17.54
N ILE A 34 6.74 -16.13 -16.66
CA ILE A 34 7.18 -16.87 -15.48
C ILE A 34 8.04 -18.07 -15.88
N SER A 35 9.17 -18.24 -15.19
CA SER A 35 10.06 -19.38 -15.31
C SER A 35 10.63 -19.77 -13.94
N PHE A 36 11.41 -20.85 -13.88
CA PHE A 36 11.99 -21.34 -12.62
C PHE A 36 12.89 -20.28 -11.92
N ASP A 37 13.61 -19.48 -12.69
CA ASP A 37 14.51 -18.43 -12.21
C ASP A 37 13.90 -17.02 -12.27
N ALA A 38 12.68 -16.88 -12.79
CA ALA A 38 11.91 -15.65 -12.87
C ALA A 38 10.47 -15.87 -12.41
N PRO A 39 10.23 -16.11 -11.10
CA PRO A 39 8.93 -16.53 -10.57
C PRO A 39 7.83 -15.46 -10.72
N PHE A 40 8.18 -14.22 -10.99
CA PHE A 40 7.24 -13.10 -11.20
C PHE A 40 7.37 -12.45 -12.58
N GLY A 41 8.09 -13.12 -13.51
CA GLY A 41 8.30 -12.66 -14.87
C GLY A 41 9.70 -12.11 -15.13
N LYS A 42 10.04 -12.08 -16.43
CA LYS A 42 11.42 -11.79 -16.90
C LYS A 42 11.90 -10.37 -16.57
N GLU A 43 11.01 -9.38 -16.59
CA GLU A 43 11.40 -7.99 -16.39
C GLU A 43 11.67 -7.67 -14.91
N ILE A 44 10.94 -8.30 -13.98
CA ILE A 44 11.23 -8.24 -12.54
C ILE A 44 12.60 -8.89 -12.28
N LYS A 45 12.83 -10.07 -12.86
CA LYS A 45 14.15 -10.73 -12.75
C LYS A 45 15.28 -9.86 -13.31
N ARG A 46 15.03 -9.16 -14.43
CA ARG A 46 16.01 -8.22 -15.01
C ARG A 46 16.35 -7.06 -14.08
N ALA A 47 15.36 -6.53 -13.35
CA ALA A 47 15.59 -5.49 -12.36
C ALA A 47 16.41 -6.00 -11.18
N LEU A 48 16.12 -7.23 -10.72
CA LEU A 48 16.91 -7.88 -9.67
C LEU A 48 18.36 -8.10 -10.11
N ASP A 49 18.58 -8.64 -11.30
CA ASP A 49 19.92 -8.88 -11.85
C ASP A 49 20.70 -7.57 -12.03
N PHE A 50 20.02 -6.50 -12.49
CA PHE A 50 20.65 -5.19 -12.61
C PHE A 50 21.23 -4.69 -11.27
N MET A 51 20.48 -4.83 -10.18
CA MET A 51 20.93 -4.39 -8.86
C MET A 51 22.03 -5.28 -8.30
N VAL A 52 21.95 -6.60 -8.49
CA VAL A 52 22.99 -7.54 -8.09
C VAL A 52 24.30 -7.27 -8.86
N ASP A 53 24.21 -7.16 -10.19
CA ASP A 53 25.37 -6.85 -11.05
C ASP A 53 26.02 -5.51 -10.67
N LEU A 54 25.22 -4.49 -10.36
CA LEU A 54 25.71 -3.18 -9.94
C LEU A 54 26.47 -3.29 -8.62
N ALA A 55 25.91 -4.01 -7.65
CA ALA A 55 26.52 -4.20 -6.33
C ALA A 55 27.83 -5.01 -6.40
N GLU A 56 27.87 -6.08 -7.18
CA GLU A 56 29.07 -6.89 -7.38
C GLU A 56 30.19 -6.11 -8.06
N LYS A 57 29.87 -5.29 -9.07
CA LYS A 57 30.84 -4.39 -9.72
C LYS A 57 31.39 -3.35 -8.77
N ASP A 58 30.59 -2.89 -7.81
CA ASP A 58 31.01 -1.97 -6.76
C ASP A 58 31.69 -2.69 -5.57
N GLY A 59 31.88 -4.01 -5.66
CA GLY A 59 32.61 -4.84 -4.69
C GLY A 59 31.84 -5.09 -3.39
N PHE A 60 30.53 -5.17 -3.46
CA PHE A 60 29.68 -5.67 -2.37
C PHE A 60 29.59 -7.19 -2.41
N GLU A 61 29.31 -7.79 -1.26
CA GLU A 61 28.83 -9.15 -1.21
C GLU A 61 27.31 -9.17 -1.46
N THR A 62 26.88 -10.14 -2.25
CA THR A 62 25.49 -10.35 -2.63
C THR A 62 25.08 -11.79 -2.39
N ALA A 63 23.78 -12.02 -2.23
CA ALA A 63 23.21 -13.35 -2.33
C ALA A 63 21.85 -13.27 -3.02
N VAL A 64 21.54 -14.26 -3.85
CA VAL A 64 20.33 -14.32 -4.68
C VAL A 64 19.52 -15.54 -4.29
N ASP A 65 18.22 -15.35 -4.09
CA ASP A 65 17.25 -16.38 -3.76
C ASP A 65 16.39 -16.73 -4.99
N GLY A 66 16.98 -17.36 -6.00
CA GLY A 66 16.29 -17.94 -7.14
C GLY A 66 15.35 -17.00 -7.93
N GLY A 67 15.56 -15.69 -7.88
CA GLY A 67 14.66 -14.69 -8.51
C GLY A 67 13.50 -14.24 -7.63
N TYR A 68 13.35 -14.81 -6.43
CA TYR A 68 12.36 -14.36 -5.43
C TYR A 68 12.81 -13.10 -4.71
N ALA A 69 14.10 -12.98 -4.41
CA ALA A 69 14.71 -11.81 -3.81
C ALA A 69 16.25 -11.88 -3.94
N ALA A 70 16.92 -10.81 -3.57
CA ALA A 70 18.36 -10.80 -3.35
C ALA A 70 18.69 -9.89 -2.17
N HIS A 71 19.93 -9.94 -1.70
CA HIS A 71 20.43 -8.94 -0.77
C HIS A 71 21.86 -8.49 -1.09
N ILE A 72 22.16 -7.27 -0.65
CA ILE A 72 23.46 -6.62 -0.73
C ILE A 72 23.91 -6.32 0.69
N THR A 73 25.14 -6.69 1.07
CA THR A 73 25.61 -6.55 2.45
C THR A 73 26.90 -5.74 2.57
N TYR A 74 27.00 -4.99 3.68
CA TYR A 74 28.22 -4.35 4.13
C TYR A 74 28.22 -4.22 5.66
N GLY A 75 29.36 -4.47 6.29
CA GLY A 75 29.56 -4.35 7.73
C GLY A 75 30.05 -5.64 8.38
N ASN A 76 29.86 -5.76 9.69
CA ASN A 76 30.32 -6.92 10.46
C ASN A 76 29.24 -8.01 10.49
N LYS A 77 29.55 -9.17 9.92
CA LYS A 77 28.64 -10.34 9.87
C LYS A 77 28.39 -11.01 11.23
N ASP A 78 29.25 -10.76 12.21
CA ASP A 78 29.09 -11.26 13.58
C ASP A 78 28.21 -10.33 14.43
N GLY A 79 27.83 -9.16 13.91
CA GLY A 79 26.94 -8.21 14.54
C GLY A 79 25.46 -8.50 14.27
N LYS A 80 24.59 -7.55 14.67
CA LYS A 80 23.17 -7.58 14.28
C LYS A 80 23.01 -7.38 12.78
N ILE A 81 21.94 -7.92 12.23
CA ILE A 81 21.53 -7.68 10.85
C ILE A 81 20.53 -6.53 10.83
N ILE A 82 20.90 -5.43 10.21
CA ILE A 82 20.06 -4.26 10.01
C ILE A 82 19.47 -4.34 8.60
N GLY A 83 18.18 -4.60 8.49
CA GLY A 83 17.48 -4.71 7.22
C GLY A 83 17.08 -3.35 6.64
N VAL A 84 17.38 -3.14 5.35
CA VAL A 84 16.78 -2.08 4.54
C VAL A 84 15.91 -2.78 3.50
N LEU A 85 14.60 -2.69 3.67
CA LEU A 85 13.62 -3.51 2.95
C LEU A 85 13.11 -2.74 1.74
N CYS A 86 13.60 -3.10 0.57
CA CYS A 86 13.28 -2.49 -0.72
C CYS A 86 12.54 -3.47 -1.63
N HIS A 87 11.86 -2.95 -2.67
CA HIS A 87 11.33 -3.78 -3.74
C HIS A 87 11.63 -3.22 -5.13
N LEU A 88 11.56 -4.09 -6.14
CA LEU A 88 11.90 -3.77 -7.52
C LEU A 88 10.75 -3.96 -8.50
N ASP A 89 9.69 -4.67 -8.08
CA ASP A 89 8.46 -4.77 -8.85
C ASP A 89 7.68 -3.45 -8.78
N VAL A 90 6.85 -3.21 -9.76
CA VAL A 90 6.02 -2.02 -9.87
C VAL A 90 4.62 -2.39 -10.35
N VAL A 91 3.60 -1.62 -9.95
CA VAL A 91 2.25 -1.76 -10.50
C VAL A 91 2.21 -1.41 -12.00
N PRO A 92 1.23 -1.91 -12.76
CA PRO A 92 1.02 -1.51 -14.14
C PRO A 92 0.91 0.01 -14.28
N GLU A 93 1.45 0.52 -15.38
CA GLU A 93 1.55 1.96 -15.62
C GLU A 93 0.21 2.66 -15.87
N GLY A 94 -0.78 1.95 -16.44
CA GLY A 94 -2.02 2.56 -16.90
C GLY A 94 -1.83 3.42 -18.17
N THR A 95 -2.69 4.44 -18.35
CA THR A 95 -2.74 5.28 -19.54
C THR A 95 -2.53 6.77 -19.23
N ASP A 96 -2.45 7.61 -20.26
CA ASP A 96 -2.44 9.07 -20.19
C ASP A 96 -1.23 9.69 -19.48
N TRP A 97 -0.05 9.11 -19.65
CA TRP A 97 1.21 9.66 -19.17
C TRP A 97 1.69 10.85 -20.00
N LEU A 98 2.23 11.88 -19.34
CA LEU A 98 2.90 13.02 -20.00
C LEU A 98 4.18 12.61 -20.74
N TYR A 99 4.93 11.68 -20.16
CA TYR A 99 6.13 11.09 -20.72
C TYR A 99 6.00 9.57 -20.68
N PRO A 100 6.63 8.81 -21.61
CA PRO A 100 6.55 7.35 -21.54
C PRO A 100 6.92 6.82 -20.16
N PRO A 101 6.11 5.93 -19.55
CA PRO A 101 6.20 5.55 -18.13
C PRO A 101 7.54 4.94 -17.70
N TYR A 102 8.31 4.40 -18.64
CA TYR A 102 9.64 3.83 -18.37
C TYR A 102 10.75 4.61 -19.08
N SER A 103 10.53 5.88 -19.41
CA SER A 103 11.58 6.71 -20.04
C SER A 103 12.58 7.28 -19.06
N ALA A 104 12.22 7.37 -17.77
CA ALA A 104 12.98 8.10 -16.75
C ALA A 104 13.32 9.52 -17.20
N HIS A 105 12.36 10.19 -17.84
CA HIS A 105 12.55 11.52 -18.43
C HIS A 105 12.76 12.56 -17.35
N ILE A 106 13.79 13.40 -17.52
CA ILE A 106 14.09 14.44 -16.54
C ILE A 106 13.72 15.80 -17.13
N VAL A 107 12.89 16.54 -16.41
CA VAL A 107 12.53 17.91 -16.70
C VAL A 107 12.28 18.69 -15.40
N ASP A 108 12.77 19.91 -15.31
CA ASP A 108 12.63 20.79 -14.16
C ASP A 108 13.02 20.14 -12.82
N GLY A 109 14.09 19.35 -12.82
CA GLY A 109 14.60 18.66 -11.64
C GLY A 109 13.77 17.44 -11.18
N LYS A 110 12.79 16.99 -11.98
CA LYS A 110 11.95 15.83 -11.73
C LYS A 110 12.25 14.71 -12.71
N MET A 111 12.45 13.50 -12.20
CA MET A 111 12.58 12.29 -12.99
C MET A 111 11.22 11.61 -13.05
N TYR A 112 10.57 11.61 -14.21
CA TYR A 112 9.26 11.00 -14.44
C TYR A 112 9.40 9.54 -14.83
N GLY A 113 8.61 8.69 -14.19
CA GLY A 113 8.52 7.26 -14.54
C GLY A 113 7.88 6.42 -13.45
N ARG A 114 7.27 5.30 -13.84
CA ARG A 114 6.75 4.30 -12.92
C ARG A 114 7.89 3.69 -12.10
N GLY A 115 7.76 3.66 -10.77
CA GLY A 115 8.79 3.18 -9.85
C GLY A 115 9.78 4.26 -9.41
N THR A 116 9.62 5.50 -9.85
CA THR A 116 10.51 6.60 -9.41
C THR A 116 10.30 6.95 -7.95
N MET A 117 9.07 6.89 -7.46
CA MET A 117 8.68 7.14 -6.08
C MET A 117 8.56 5.83 -5.30
N ASP A 118 8.05 4.78 -5.94
CA ASP A 118 7.65 3.51 -5.35
C ASP A 118 8.19 2.32 -6.18
N ASP A 119 9.27 1.65 -5.79
CA ASP A 119 10.26 1.92 -4.73
C ASP A 119 11.69 1.98 -5.30
N LYS A 120 11.87 1.96 -6.66
CA LYS A 120 13.21 1.92 -7.30
C LYS A 120 14.04 3.17 -7.02
N GLY A 121 13.42 4.36 -6.96
CA GLY A 121 14.12 5.58 -6.60
C GLY A 121 14.68 5.52 -5.17
N PRO A 122 13.85 5.25 -4.15
CA PRO A 122 14.28 5.03 -2.78
C PRO A 122 15.28 3.88 -2.62
N THR A 123 15.09 2.77 -3.33
CA THR A 123 16.07 1.67 -3.41
C THR A 123 17.46 2.17 -3.86
N MET A 124 17.51 3.00 -4.90
CA MET A 124 18.78 3.58 -5.36
C MET A 124 19.37 4.56 -4.35
N ALA A 125 18.52 5.31 -3.63
CA ALA A 125 18.99 6.17 -2.54
C ALA A 125 19.66 5.35 -1.41
N ALA A 126 19.00 4.28 -0.98
CA ALA A 126 19.53 3.35 0.03
C ALA A 126 20.83 2.68 -0.45
N TYR A 127 20.86 2.23 -1.71
CA TYR A 127 22.06 1.64 -2.32
C TYR A 127 23.25 2.61 -2.30
N TYR A 128 23.07 3.84 -2.77
CA TYR A 128 24.17 4.82 -2.80
C TYR A 128 24.57 5.28 -1.40
N ALA A 129 23.65 5.30 -0.44
CA ALA A 129 23.98 5.56 0.95
C ALA A 129 24.97 4.49 1.48
N LEU A 130 24.66 3.21 1.28
CA LEU A 130 25.54 2.11 1.68
C LEU A 130 26.86 2.12 0.91
N LYS A 131 26.82 2.42 -0.39
CA LYS A 131 28.02 2.53 -1.21
C LYS A 131 28.94 3.62 -0.71
N PHE A 132 28.44 4.78 -0.35
CA PHE A 132 29.28 5.87 0.17
C PHE A 132 29.90 5.55 1.52
N ILE A 133 29.19 4.84 2.39
CA ILE A 133 29.75 4.33 3.66
C ILE A 133 30.93 3.37 3.39
N LYS A 134 30.73 2.45 2.46
CA LYS A 134 31.77 1.48 2.06
C LYS A 134 32.99 2.16 1.44
N ASP A 135 32.77 3.04 0.44
CA ASP A 135 33.85 3.73 -0.27
C ASP A 135 34.63 4.66 0.66
N ALA A 136 34.00 5.19 1.70
CA ALA A 136 34.66 5.94 2.75
C ALA A 136 35.49 5.07 3.72
N GLY A 137 35.42 3.75 3.60
CA GLY A 137 36.12 2.80 4.46
C GLY A 137 35.60 2.78 5.91
N ILE A 138 34.39 3.23 6.15
CA ILE A 138 33.80 3.25 7.49
C ILE A 138 33.46 1.82 7.90
N LYS A 139 34.00 1.39 9.02
CA LYS A 139 33.70 0.07 9.59
C LYS A 139 32.48 0.18 10.49
N LEU A 140 31.58 -0.78 10.34
CA LEU A 140 30.37 -0.91 11.12
C LEU A 140 30.46 -2.12 12.05
N LYS A 141 29.88 -2.02 13.24
CA LYS A 141 29.77 -3.15 14.19
C LYS A 141 28.68 -4.12 13.81
N ASN A 142 27.65 -3.64 13.08
CA ASN A 142 26.54 -4.42 12.60
C ASN A 142 26.62 -4.59 11.08
N GLU A 143 25.94 -5.59 10.54
CA GLU A 143 25.75 -5.77 9.10
C GLU A 143 24.56 -4.90 8.64
N ILE A 144 24.76 -4.08 7.62
CA ILE A 144 23.66 -3.47 6.86
C ILE A 144 23.33 -4.38 5.69
N ARG A 145 22.07 -4.76 5.56
CA ARG A 145 21.58 -5.64 4.51
C ARG A 145 20.43 -4.98 3.76
N ILE A 146 20.69 -4.54 2.52
CA ILE A 146 19.62 -4.09 1.61
C ILE A 146 19.01 -5.35 1.01
N ILE A 147 17.73 -5.58 1.29
CA ILE A 147 16.94 -6.70 0.76
C ILE A 147 16.12 -6.17 -0.40
N LEU A 148 16.23 -6.83 -1.55
CA LEU A 148 15.58 -6.47 -2.80
C LEU A 148 14.46 -7.46 -3.07
N GLY A 149 13.22 -7.11 -2.72
CA GLY A 149 12.01 -7.89 -2.99
C GLY A 149 11.56 -7.76 -4.44
N THR A 150 10.73 -8.68 -4.89
CA THR A 150 10.28 -8.79 -6.28
C THR A 150 8.76 -9.02 -6.41
N ASP A 151 7.98 -8.89 -5.35
CA ASP A 151 6.55 -9.16 -5.32
C ASP A 151 5.84 -8.38 -4.18
N GLU A 152 6.27 -7.13 -3.92
CA GLU A 152 5.65 -6.28 -2.89
C GLU A 152 4.22 -5.93 -3.29
N GLU A 153 4.05 -5.48 -4.50
CA GLU A 153 2.82 -4.93 -5.05
C GLU A 153 1.69 -5.94 -5.22
N THR A 154 1.99 -7.24 -5.16
CA THR A 154 0.99 -8.26 -5.48
C THR A 154 0.77 -9.30 -4.38
N GLY A 155 1.81 -9.81 -3.72
CA GLY A 155 1.56 -10.92 -2.84
C GLY A 155 2.59 -11.22 -1.75
N TRP A 156 3.72 -10.54 -1.71
CA TRP A 156 4.79 -10.72 -0.74
C TRP A 156 5.40 -12.14 -0.72
N ARG A 157 5.15 -12.91 -1.78
CA ARG A 157 5.67 -14.29 -1.91
C ARG A 157 7.18 -14.31 -2.01
N GLY A 158 7.76 -13.29 -2.68
CA GLY A 158 9.21 -13.13 -2.85
C GLY A 158 9.92 -13.01 -1.52
N ILE A 159 9.53 -12.04 -0.70
CA ILE A 159 10.14 -11.84 0.62
C ILE A 159 9.82 -12.99 1.58
N GLY A 160 8.63 -13.59 1.48
CA GLY A 160 8.27 -14.79 2.25
C GLY A 160 9.16 -15.99 1.94
N HIS A 161 9.57 -16.17 0.67
CA HIS A 161 10.51 -17.21 0.26
C HIS A 161 11.93 -16.91 0.79
N TYR A 162 12.37 -15.66 0.65
CA TYR A 162 13.67 -15.20 1.13
C TYR A 162 13.86 -15.47 2.64
N LEU A 163 12.88 -15.17 3.48
CA LEU A 163 12.96 -15.37 4.93
C LEU A 163 12.94 -16.84 5.36
N GLN A 164 12.63 -17.77 4.46
CA GLN A 164 12.81 -19.21 4.72
C GLN A 164 14.26 -19.66 4.50
N ASN A 165 15.02 -18.95 3.67
CA ASN A 165 16.35 -19.33 3.24
C ASN A 165 17.47 -18.51 3.89
N PHE A 166 17.17 -17.31 4.38
CA PHE A 166 18.13 -16.39 5.00
C PHE A 166 17.67 -15.93 6.39
N PRO A 167 18.63 -15.65 7.29
CA PRO A 167 18.30 -15.11 8.61
C PRO A 167 17.51 -13.79 8.50
N MET A 168 16.43 -13.69 9.29
CA MET A 168 15.65 -12.48 9.42
C MET A 168 16.50 -11.37 10.06
N PRO A 169 16.44 -10.12 9.55
CA PRO A 169 17.07 -8.98 10.21
C PRO A 169 16.53 -8.76 11.64
N ASP A 170 17.42 -8.31 12.53
CA ASP A 170 17.07 -8.01 13.92
C ASP A 170 16.21 -6.75 14.06
N LEU A 171 16.46 -5.77 13.19
CA LEU A 171 15.69 -4.53 13.07
C LEU A 171 15.95 -3.89 11.70
N GLY A 172 15.19 -2.87 11.35
CA GLY A 172 15.42 -2.20 10.08
C GLY A 172 14.42 -1.12 9.70
N PHE A 173 14.42 -0.76 8.42
CA PHE A 173 13.44 0.16 7.86
C PHE A 173 13.14 -0.18 6.39
N ALA A 174 11.95 0.25 5.94
CA ALA A 174 11.57 0.21 4.52
C ALA A 174 11.54 1.64 3.96
N PRO A 175 12.29 1.96 2.89
CA PRO A 175 12.31 3.29 2.29
C PRO A 175 11.11 3.55 1.38
N ASP A 176 10.06 2.77 1.50
CA ASP A 176 8.87 2.71 0.67
C ASP A 176 7.68 3.41 1.33
N ALA A 177 7.80 4.72 1.61
CA ALA A 177 6.76 5.50 2.27
C ALA A 177 7.08 7.01 2.28
N SER A 178 6.65 7.69 3.36
CA SER A 178 6.86 9.12 3.58
C SER A 178 7.80 9.39 4.75
N PHE A 179 8.59 10.47 4.63
CA PHE A 179 9.20 11.09 5.80
C PHE A 179 8.15 11.84 6.63
N PRO A 180 8.41 12.13 7.94
CA PRO A 180 9.65 11.82 8.64
C PRO A 180 9.83 10.35 9.00
N LEU A 181 8.77 9.60 9.33
CA LEU A 181 8.82 8.19 9.70
C LEU A 181 7.42 7.67 10.05
N ILE A 182 7.10 6.45 9.63
CA ILE A 182 5.87 5.74 9.99
C ILE A 182 6.23 4.61 10.93
N TYR A 183 5.81 4.75 12.20
CA TYR A 183 6.13 3.77 13.25
C TYR A 183 5.00 2.79 13.53
N GLY A 184 3.84 2.98 12.90
CA GLY A 184 2.70 2.09 13.07
C GLY A 184 1.83 2.00 11.83
N GLU A 185 1.44 0.79 11.50
CA GLU A 185 0.58 0.43 10.37
C GLU A 185 -0.64 -0.32 10.91
N LYS A 186 -1.86 0.11 10.53
CA LYS A 186 -3.08 -0.57 10.97
C LYS A 186 -3.14 -1.99 10.41
N GLY A 187 -3.70 -2.88 11.18
CA GLY A 187 -4.09 -4.19 10.71
C GLY A 187 -5.21 -4.10 9.66
N ARG A 188 -5.29 -5.11 8.81
CA ARG A 188 -6.30 -5.20 7.77
C ARG A 188 -7.04 -6.53 7.87
N MET A 189 -8.35 -6.47 7.96
CA MET A 189 -9.22 -7.61 7.73
C MET A 189 -10.09 -7.38 6.49
N SER A 190 -10.26 -8.42 5.69
CA SER A 190 -11.20 -8.40 4.58
C SER A 190 -12.15 -9.58 4.73
N PHE A 191 -13.43 -9.33 4.48
CA PHE A 191 -14.49 -10.32 4.60
C PHE A 191 -15.28 -10.41 3.31
N ASP A 192 -15.66 -11.64 2.95
CA ASP A 192 -16.74 -11.91 2.00
C ASP A 192 -18.00 -12.22 2.80
N LEU A 193 -18.97 -11.35 2.70
CA LEU A 193 -20.31 -11.49 3.28
C LEU A 193 -21.22 -12.04 2.21
N THR A 194 -21.92 -13.14 2.51
CA THR A 194 -22.77 -13.85 1.53
C THR A 194 -24.12 -14.16 2.10
N SER A 195 -25.08 -14.39 1.20
CA SER A 195 -26.39 -14.94 1.51
C SER A 195 -26.66 -16.15 0.63
N ASN A 196 -27.24 -17.19 1.23
CA ASN A 196 -27.72 -18.37 0.51
C ASN A 196 -29.18 -18.19 0.04
N THR A 197 -29.82 -17.07 0.36
CA THR A 197 -31.21 -16.81 0.02
C THR A 197 -31.31 -15.60 -0.90
N PHE A 198 -32.02 -15.78 -2.02
CA PHE A 198 -32.39 -14.70 -2.93
C PHE A 198 -33.86 -14.89 -3.31
N ASP A 199 -34.70 -13.91 -2.98
CA ASP A 199 -36.11 -13.96 -3.31
C ASP A 199 -36.30 -13.51 -4.77
N CYS A 200 -36.59 -14.45 -5.65
CA CYS A 200 -36.85 -14.18 -7.06
C CYS A 200 -38.17 -13.45 -7.33
N ASP A 201 -39.07 -13.38 -6.36
CA ASP A 201 -40.32 -12.62 -6.46
C ASP A 201 -40.16 -11.15 -6.03
N ASP A 202 -39.03 -10.83 -5.35
CA ASP A 202 -38.63 -9.46 -5.03
C ASP A 202 -38.47 -8.58 -6.29
N ILE A 203 -38.58 -7.28 -6.12
CA ILE A 203 -38.35 -6.31 -7.21
C ILE A 203 -36.91 -6.34 -7.70
N LEU A 204 -35.95 -6.68 -6.85
CA LEU A 204 -34.55 -6.66 -7.15
C LEU A 204 -34.15 -7.82 -8.06
N VAL A 205 -33.49 -7.52 -9.16
CA VAL A 205 -32.86 -8.51 -10.05
C VAL A 205 -31.37 -8.63 -9.75
N SER A 206 -30.67 -7.49 -9.65
CA SER A 206 -29.24 -7.47 -9.32
C SER A 206 -28.75 -6.13 -8.80
N ILE A 207 -27.65 -6.16 -8.05
CA ILE A 207 -26.78 -5.00 -7.78
C ILE A 207 -25.35 -5.42 -8.07
N THR A 208 -24.62 -4.66 -8.88
CA THR A 208 -23.21 -4.93 -9.20
C THR A 208 -22.36 -3.67 -9.17
N GLY A 209 -21.15 -3.75 -8.63
CA GLY A 209 -20.19 -2.67 -8.63
C GLY A 209 -18.92 -3.02 -7.87
N GLY A 210 -17.82 -2.34 -8.23
CA GLY A 210 -16.52 -2.47 -7.61
C GLY A 210 -15.72 -3.71 -8.02
N GLU A 211 -14.40 -3.58 -8.00
CA GLU A 211 -13.46 -4.63 -8.37
C GLU A 211 -12.43 -4.92 -7.28
N ARG A 212 -12.27 -4.01 -6.31
CA ARG A 212 -11.23 -4.08 -5.29
C ARG A 212 -11.77 -3.88 -3.88
N TYR A 213 -11.30 -4.67 -2.93
CA TYR A 213 -11.67 -4.54 -1.50
C TYR A 213 -11.29 -3.17 -0.92
N ASN A 214 -10.10 -2.70 -1.26
CA ASN A 214 -9.45 -1.53 -0.66
C ASN A 214 -9.77 -0.20 -1.34
N VAL A 215 -10.84 -0.15 -2.15
CA VAL A 215 -11.31 1.07 -2.83
C VAL A 215 -12.77 1.33 -2.47
N VAL A 216 -13.11 2.57 -2.16
CA VAL A 216 -14.50 3.02 -1.99
C VAL A 216 -15.23 2.83 -3.32
N LEU A 217 -16.36 2.14 -3.28
CA LEU A 217 -17.17 1.80 -4.46
C LEU A 217 -17.77 3.06 -5.09
N GLU A 218 -17.16 3.50 -6.21
CA GLU A 218 -17.52 4.78 -6.86
C GLU A 218 -18.66 4.67 -7.88
N GLU A 219 -18.92 3.49 -8.42
CA GLU A 219 -20.04 3.27 -9.35
C GLU A 219 -20.74 1.96 -9.04
N VAL A 220 -22.06 1.99 -9.03
CA VAL A 220 -22.91 0.82 -8.83
C VAL A 220 -24.09 0.84 -9.78
N GLU A 221 -24.42 -0.32 -10.31
CA GLU A 221 -25.60 -0.58 -11.13
C GLU A 221 -26.57 -1.48 -10.37
N ALA A 222 -27.84 -1.09 -10.33
CA ALA A 222 -28.94 -1.96 -9.89
C ALA A 222 -29.92 -2.18 -11.02
N VAL A 223 -30.46 -3.40 -11.11
CA VAL A 223 -31.55 -3.75 -12.04
C VAL A 223 -32.75 -4.16 -11.21
N VAL A 224 -33.93 -3.55 -11.50
CA VAL A 224 -35.17 -3.78 -10.79
C VAL A 224 -36.32 -4.02 -11.75
N LYS A 225 -37.36 -4.75 -11.29
CA LYS A 225 -38.57 -5.09 -12.07
C LYS A 225 -39.64 -3.99 -12.08
N THR A 226 -39.53 -3.04 -11.17
CA THR A 226 -40.54 -1.97 -10.98
C THR A 226 -39.94 -0.64 -11.45
N ASP A 227 -40.71 0.18 -12.11
CA ASP A 227 -40.33 1.54 -12.44
C ASP A 227 -40.17 2.39 -11.18
N LEU A 228 -38.94 2.67 -10.82
CA LEU A 228 -38.53 3.54 -9.72
C LEU A 228 -37.73 4.75 -10.21
N THR A 229 -37.80 5.06 -11.51
CA THR A 229 -36.92 6.08 -12.12
C THR A 229 -37.13 7.47 -11.54
N ASN A 230 -38.37 7.85 -11.20
CA ASN A 230 -38.69 9.16 -10.63
C ASN A 230 -38.24 9.26 -9.16
N GLU A 231 -38.51 8.22 -8.37
CA GLU A 231 -38.11 8.12 -6.97
C GLU A 231 -36.59 8.11 -6.84
N PHE A 232 -35.92 7.34 -7.71
CA PHE A 232 -34.46 7.26 -7.79
C PHE A 232 -33.83 8.61 -8.15
N LYS A 233 -34.38 9.30 -9.14
CA LYS A 233 -34.00 10.68 -9.49
C LYS A 233 -34.08 11.59 -8.28
N THR A 234 -35.24 11.61 -7.61
CA THR A 234 -35.47 12.46 -6.44
C THR A 234 -34.46 12.15 -5.33
N TYR A 235 -34.20 10.87 -5.07
CA TYR A 235 -33.22 10.42 -4.08
C TYR A 235 -31.79 10.87 -4.44
N ALA A 236 -31.35 10.63 -5.68
CA ALA A 236 -30.01 10.99 -6.14
C ALA A 236 -29.77 12.50 -6.10
N GLU A 237 -30.73 13.30 -6.58
CA GLU A 237 -30.66 14.77 -6.54
C GLU A 237 -30.63 15.31 -5.10
N SER A 238 -31.39 14.72 -4.19
CA SER A 238 -31.40 15.11 -2.76
C SER A 238 -30.08 14.83 -2.07
N ASN A 239 -29.33 13.86 -2.56
CA ASN A 239 -28.01 13.47 -2.02
C ASN A 239 -26.82 14.03 -2.86
N ASN A 240 -27.09 14.89 -3.84
CA ASN A 240 -26.09 15.47 -4.75
C ASN A 240 -25.25 14.41 -5.49
N LEU A 241 -25.86 13.28 -5.89
CA LEU A 241 -25.22 12.20 -6.58
C LEU A 241 -25.42 12.29 -8.10
N VAL A 242 -24.41 11.86 -8.86
CA VAL A 242 -24.55 11.65 -10.30
C VAL A 242 -25.26 10.32 -10.53
N TYR A 243 -26.27 10.32 -11.37
CA TYR A 243 -27.09 9.14 -11.63
C TYR A 243 -27.48 9.02 -13.10
N SER A 244 -27.88 7.82 -13.50
CA SER A 244 -28.67 7.59 -14.70
C SER A 244 -29.68 6.46 -14.45
N ALA A 245 -30.81 6.55 -15.16
CA ALA A 245 -31.86 5.54 -15.13
C ALA A 245 -32.35 5.27 -16.55
N SER A 246 -32.61 4.01 -16.90
CA SER A 246 -33.09 3.61 -18.22
C SER A 246 -33.94 2.35 -18.12
N GLU A 247 -34.91 2.21 -19.01
CA GLU A 247 -35.65 0.97 -19.22
C GLU A 247 -35.00 0.12 -20.29
N CYS A 248 -34.92 -1.19 -20.09
CA CYS A 248 -34.48 -2.17 -21.04
C CYS A 248 -35.25 -3.48 -20.84
N ASP A 249 -36.01 -3.91 -21.86
CA ASP A 249 -36.78 -5.18 -21.91
C ASP A 249 -37.72 -5.38 -20.71
N GLY A 250 -38.36 -4.30 -20.24
CA GLY A 250 -39.31 -4.32 -19.11
C GLY A 250 -38.63 -4.36 -17.74
N LEU A 251 -37.31 -4.17 -17.69
CA LEU A 251 -36.54 -3.97 -16.47
C LEU A 251 -35.99 -2.55 -16.43
N TYR A 252 -35.72 -2.06 -15.24
CA TYR A 252 -35.20 -0.73 -15.02
C TYR A 252 -33.77 -0.80 -14.46
N LYS A 253 -32.86 -0.16 -15.18
CA LYS A 253 -31.45 -0.04 -14.80
C LYS A 253 -31.25 1.29 -14.10
N LEU A 254 -30.72 1.26 -12.89
CA LEU A 254 -30.40 2.41 -12.04
C LEU A 254 -28.89 2.43 -11.79
N ILE A 255 -28.23 3.54 -12.10
CA ILE A 255 -26.78 3.70 -11.88
C ILE A 255 -26.55 4.90 -10.96
N LEU A 256 -25.76 4.71 -9.91
CA LEU A 256 -25.22 5.79 -9.07
C LEU A 256 -23.71 5.90 -9.26
N LYS A 257 -23.21 7.14 -9.31
CA LYS A 257 -21.80 7.44 -9.25
C LYS A 257 -21.50 8.27 -8.01
N GLY A 258 -20.55 7.79 -7.25
CA GLY A 258 -19.99 8.44 -6.08
C GLY A 258 -18.58 8.99 -6.37
N LYS A 259 -17.64 8.68 -5.45
CA LYS A 259 -16.26 9.11 -5.55
C LYS A 259 -15.34 8.05 -4.95
N ALA A 260 -14.34 7.60 -5.72
CA ALA A 260 -13.31 6.70 -5.22
C ALA A 260 -12.47 7.35 -4.11
N ALA A 261 -12.03 6.55 -3.18
CA ALA A 261 -11.00 6.86 -2.19
C ALA A 261 -10.37 5.55 -1.70
N HIS A 262 -9.20 5.62 -1.07
CA HIS A 262 -8.63 4.44 -0.45
C HIS A 262 -9.43 4.01 0.80
N ALA A 263 -9.59 2.70 1.03
CA ALA A 263 -10.38 2.17 2.16
C ALA A 263 -9.80 2.52 3.54
N MET A 264 -8.56 2.97 3.64
CA MET A 264 -8.01 3.49 4.89
C MET A 264 -8.59 4.85 5.30
N GLU A 265 -9.14 5.60 4.32
CA GLU A 265 -9.77 6.91 4.53
C GLU A 265 -11.11 7.00 3.79
N PRO A 266 -12.07 6.11 4.10
CA PRO A 266 -13.31 5.99 3.33
C PRO A 266 -14.18 7.25 3.38
N HIS A 267 -13.99 8.10 4.38
CA HIS A 267 -14.69 9.40 4.53
C HIS A 267 -14.29 10.42 3.45
N LYS A 268 -13.19 10.24 2.73
CA LYS A 268 -12.77 11.08 1.59
C LYS A 268 -13.49 10.71 0.29
N GLY A 269 -14.17 9.55 0.27
CA GLY A 269 -14.94 9.04 -0.86
C GLY A 269 -16.45 9.20 -0.67
N ILE A 270 -17.19 8.75 -1.68
CA ILE A 270 -18.67 8.61 -1.65
C ILE A 270 -18.96 7.19 -2.16
N ASN A 271 -19.40 6.32 -1.28
CA ASN A 271 -19.65 4.91 -1.60
C ASN A 271 -21.03 4.74 -2.27
N ALA A 272 -21.07 4.68 -3.60
CA ALA A 272 -22.29 4.55 -4.39
C ALA A 272 -23.13 3.31 -4.00
N GLY A 273 -22.48 2.19 -3.64
CA GLY A 273 -23.14 0.96 -3.24
C GLY A 273 -23.97 1.11 -1.98
N THR A 274 -23.48 1.81 -0.97
CA THR A 274 -24.24 2.03 0.27
C THR A 274 -25.42 2.97 0.05
N TYR A 275 -25.29 3.97 -0.82
CA TYR A 275 -26.42 4.84 -1.22
C TYR A 275 -27.46 4.07 -2.04
N MET A 276 -27.07 3.19 -2.95
CA MET A 276 -27.99 2.34 -3.70
C MET A 276 -28.78 1.42 -2.75
N CYS A 277 -28.12 0.81 -1.79
CA CYS A 277 -28.80 0.00 -0.78
C CYS A 277 -29.75 0.81 0.10
N ASP A 278 -29.34 2.02 0.50
CA ASP A 278 -30.21 2.92 1.28
C ASP A 278 -31.46 3.31 0.50
N PHE A 279 -31.36 3.61 -0.80
CA PHE A 279 -32.51 3.83 -1.67
C PHE A 279 -33.40 2.60 -1.77
N LEU A 280 -32.84 1.42 -2.02
CA LEU A 280 -33.61 0.20 -2.30
C LEU A 280 -34.18 -0.48 -1.06
N LYS A 281 -33.76 -0.16 0.16
CA LYS A 281 -34.21 -0.83 1.40
C LYS A 281 -35.72 -0.74 1.64
N ASP A 282 -36.36 0.34 1.13
CA ASP A 282 -37.78 0.59 1.29
C ASP A 282 -38.62 -0.09 0.20
N TYR A 283 -37.98 -0.60 -0.85
CA TYR A 283 -38.63 -1.25 -2.00
C TYR A 283 -38.37 -2.74 -2.10
N SER A 284 -37.23 -3.21 -1.56
CA SER A 284 -36.77 -4.59 -1.64
C SER A 284 -36.80 -5.27 -0.27
N SER A 285 -37.14 -6.53 -0.24
CA SER A 285 -37.05 -7.40 0.95
C SER A 285 -35.67 -7.98 1.14
N ASN A 286 -34.74 -7.80 0.18
CA ASN A 286 -33.42 -8.42 0.17
C ASN A 286 -32.62 -8.05 1.43
N LYS A 287 -32.21 -9.06 2.18
CA LYS A 287 -31.57 -8.91 3.49
C LYS A 287 -30.16 -8.30 3.40
N MET A 288 -29.39 -8.58 2.34
CA MET A 288 -28.09 -7.95 2.12
C MET A 288 -28.24 -6.46 1.86
N VAL A 289 -29.24 -6.05 1.06
CA VAL A 289 -29.56 -4.64 0.82
C VAL A 289 -29.85 -3.92 2.15
N LYS A 290 -30.72 -4.53 2.98
CA LYS A 290 -31.07 -3.97 4.30
C LYS A 290 -29.87 -3.89 5.23
N TYR A 291 -29.06 -4.94 5.30
CA TYR A 291 -27.84 -4.95 6.11
C TYR A 291 -26.88 -3.82 5.72
N VAL A 292 -26.59 -3.68 4.42
CA VAL A 292 -25.69 -2.62 3.94
C VAL A 292 -26.26 -1.23 4.24
N ALA A 293 -27.55 -1.02 3.99
CA ALA A 293 -28.23 0.26 4.29
C ALA A 293 -28.19 0.60 5.78
N ASP A 294 -28.55 -0.37 6.63
CA ASP A 294 -28.67 -0.14 8.07
C ASP A 294 -27.32 0.02 8.77
N LYS A 295 -26.30 -0.71 8.30
CA LYS A 295 -25.03 -0.85 9.02
C LYS A 295 -23.84 -0.12 8.39
N HIS A 296 -23.91 0.20 7.09
CA HIS A 296 -22.77 0.78 6.38
C HIS A 296 -23.05 2.11 5.66
N HIS A 297 -24.32 2.44 5.38
CA HIS A 297 -24.60 3.72 4.76
C HIS A 297 -24.24 4.88 5.70
N LEU A 298 -23.38 5.80 5.22
CA LEU A 298 -22.82 6.92 6.01
C LEU A 298 -22.11 6.49 7.31
N SER A 299 -21.52 5.30 7.32
CA SER A 299 -20.80 4.74 8.47
C SER A 299 -19.40 4.30 8.03
N HIS A 300 -18.37 5.01 8.49
CA HIS A 300 -16.99 4.80 8.06
C HIS A 300 -16.09 4.23 9.16
N VAL A 301 -16.57 4.22 10.42
CA VAL A 301 -15.79 3.79 11.60
C VAL A 301 -16.52 2.69 12.40
N CYS A 302 -17.42 1.94 11.76
CA CYS A 302 -18.21 0.87 12.37
C CYS A 302 -19.20 1.31 13.46
N GLU A 303 -19.55 2.60 13.56
CA GLU A 303 -20.46 3.14 14.59
C GLU A 303 -21.86 2.53 14.53
N LYS A 304 -22.40 2.26 13.31
CA LYS A 304 -23.70 1.59 13.14
C LYS A 304 -23.68 0.09 13.43
N LEU A 305 -22.50 -0.49 13.52
CA LEU A 305 -22.29 -1.85 14.02
C LEU A 305 -22.17 -1.87 15.55
N GLY A 306 -21.95 -0.72 16.20
CA GLY A 306 -21.60 -0.61 17.62
C GLY A 306 -20.23 -1.22 17.91
N LEU A 307 -19.30 -1.08 16.97
CA LEU A 307 -17.95 -1.65 16.99
C LEU A 307 -16.88 -0.60 16.70
N ASP A 308 -17.26 0.68 16.80
CA ASP A 308 -16.36 1.81 16.68
C ASP A 308 -15.28 1.80 17.79
N TYR A 309 -14.11 2.25 17.42
CA TYR A 309 -12.98 2.40 18.33
C TYR A 309 -12.03 3.45 17.78
N ASP A 310 -11.57 4.34 18.64
CA ASP A 310 -10.59 5.38 18.31
C ASP A 310 -9.35 5.19 19.18
N ASP A 311 -8.24 4.86 18.54
CA ASP A 311 -6.95 4.67 19.22
C ASP A 311 -6.22 6.01 19.31
N TYR A 312 -5.66 6.31 20.47
CA TYR A 312 -5.01 7.60 20.75
C TYR A 312 -3.73 7.86 19.93
N GLU A 313 -3.13 6.83 19.31
CA GLU A 313 -1.95 6.96 18.42
C GLU A 313 -2.30 6.67 16.97
N MET A 314 -3.06 5.60 16.72
CA MET A 314 -3.32 5.11 15.37
C MET A 314 -4.66 5.63 14.81
N GLY A 315 -5.43 6.36 15.62
CA GLY A 315 -6.74 6.89 15.23
C GLY A 315 -7.81 5.81 15.05
N PRO A 316 -8.98 6.16 14.49
CA PRO A 316 -10.15 5.31 14.51
C PRO A 316 -9.99 4.08 13.60
N ILE A 317 -10.72 3.01 13.95
CA ILE A 317 -11.01 1.91 13.02
C ILE A 317 -11.68 2.47 11.76
N THR A 318 -11.43 1.88 10.60
CA THR A 318 -12.14 2.25 9.37
C THR A 318 -12.76 1.02 8.70
N CYS A 319 -13.86 1.25 7.99
CA CYS A 319 -14.70 0.21 7.42
C CYS A 319 -15.21 0.66 6.05
N ASN A 320 -15.02 -0.18 5.02
CA ASN A 320 -15.42 0.11 3.65
C ASN A 320 -16.07 -1.09 2.96
N ILE A 321 -17.13 -0.84 2.20
CA ILE A 321 -17.68 -1.79 1.23
C ILE A 321 -16.99 -1.53 -0.11
N GLY A 322 -16.25 -2.51 -0.62
CA GLY A 322 -15.45 -2.36 -1.85
C GLY A 322 -16.07 -3.00 -3.09
N ILE A 323 -16.71 -4.18 -2.92
CA ILE A 323 -17.32 -4.94 -4.01
C ILE A 323 -18.74 -5.33 -3.63
N MET A 324 -19.65 -5.19 -4.58
CA MET A 324 -21.02 -5.68 -4.48
C MET A 324 -21.37 -6.56 -5.69
N ASN A 325 -21.90 -7.75 -5.40
CA ASN A 325 -22.52 -8.61 -6.38
C ASN A 325 -23.72 -9.31 -5.71
N ILE A 326 -24.91 -8.83 -5.98
CA ILE A 326 -26.15 -9.32 -5.38
C ILE A 326 -27.08 -9.72 -6.52
N ASN A 327 -27.29 -11.01 -6.72
CA ASN A 327 -28.22 -11.55 -7.71
C ASN A 327 -28.64 -12.98 -7.31
N LYS A 328 -29.50 -13.61 -8.09
CA LYS A 328 -30.03 -14.95 -7.81
C LYS A 328 -28.96 -16.06 -7.77
N ASP A 329 -27.84 -15.91 -8.49
CA ASP A 329 -26.80 -16.92 -8.61
C ASP A 329 -25.68 -16.71 -7.59
N ASN A 330 -25.49 -15.48 -7.14
CA ASN A 330 -24.43 -15.12 -6.17
C ASN A 330 -24.81 -13.85 -5.41
N THR A 331 -24.83 -13.92 -4.09
CA THR A 331 -24.94 -12.74 -3.22
C THR A 331 -23.65 -12.61 -2.41
N ARG A 332 -22.82 -11.67 -2.79
CA ARG A 332 -21.54 -11.38 -2.15
C ARG A 332 -21.32 -9.88 -2.02
N VAL A 333 -20.98 -9.43 -0.83
CA VAL A 333 -20.52 -8.07 -0.54
C VAL A 333 -19.22 -8.15 0.25
N THR A 334 -18.25 -7.32 -0.07
CA THR A 334 -16.96 -7.33 0.63
C THR A 334 -16.87 -6.19 1.63
N LEU A 335 -16.26 -6.50 2.78
CA LEU A 335 -15.96 -5.54 3.82
C LEU A 335 -14.43 -5.47 4.02
N ASP A 336 -13.82 -4.29 3.87
CA ASP A 336 -12.43 -4.01 4.25
C ASP A 336 -12.43 -3.23 5.57
N LEU A 337 -11.71 -3.75 6.55
CA LEU A 337 -11.57 -3.17 7.87
C LEU A 337 -10.10 -2.82 8.13
N ARG A 338 -9.84 -1.60 8.62
CA ARG A 338 -8.53 -1.18 9.10
C ARG A 338 -8.62 -0.90 10.59
N TYR A 339 -7.78 -1.57 11.39
CA TYR A 339 -7.89 -1.52 12.83
C TYR A 339 -6.55 -1.27 13.53
N PRO A 340 -6.54 -0.49 14.61
CA PRO A 340 -5.32 -0.18 15.36
C PRO A 340 -4.86 -1.34 16.24
N VAL A 341 -3.63 -1.27 16.72
CA VAL A 341 -2.95 -2.35 17.46
C VAL A 341 -3.67 -2.76 18.75
N ARG A 342 -4.42 -1.85 19.39
CA ARG A 342 -5.15 -2.11 20.66
C ARG A 342 -6.60 -2.55 20.47
N TYR A 343 -7.01 -2.79 19.20
CA TYR A 343 -8.38 -3.19 18.91
C TYR A 343 -8.66 -4.64 19.23
N ASP A 344 -9.81 -4.92 19.87
CA ASP A 344 -10.26 -6.28 20.17
C ASP A 344 -10.91 -6.95 18.96
N VAL A 345 -10.04 -7.59 18.15
CA VAL A 345 -10.42 -8.29 16.92
C VAL A 345 -11.31 -9.50 17.19
N GLU A 346 -11.13 -10.19 18.30
CA GLU A 346 -11.93 -11.39 18.64
C GLU A 346 -13.37 -10.98 18.95
N ASN A 347 -13.54 -9.92 19.74
CA ASN A 347 -14.85 -9.36 20.02
C ASN A 347 -15.53 -8.81 18.75
N PHE A 348 -14.75 -8.15 17.86
CA PHE A 348 -15.27 -7.70 16.57
C PHE A 348 -15.85 -8.87 15.76
N ASN A 349 -15.08 -9.91 15.56
CA ASN A 349 -15.50 -11.08 14.78
C ASN A 349 -16.78 -11.70 15.33
N LYS A 350 -16.83 -11.93 16.64
CA LYS A 350 -17.99 -12.52 17.31
C LYS A 350 -19.26 -11.67 17.11
N LYS A 351 -19.15 -10.37 17.35
CA LYS A 351 -20.28 -9.46 17.20
C LYS A 351 -20.71 -9.28 15.74
N LEU A 352 -19.76 -9.25 14.80
CA LEU A 352 -20.08 -9.21 13.38
C LEU A 352 -20.89 -10.45 12.97
N GLU A 353 -20.49 -11.65 13.38
CA GLU A 353 -21.23 -12.89 13.12
C GLU A 353 -22.65 -12.85 13.73
N GLU A 354 -22.79 -12.36 14.96
CA GLU A 354 -24.10 -12.20 15.62
C GLU A 354 -25.02 -11.23 14.85
N ILE A 355 -24.47 -10.10 14.37
CA ILE A 355 -25.20 -9.12 13.56
C ILE A 355 -25.63 -9.74 12.23
N LEU A 356 -24.71 -10.41 11.52
CA LEU A 356 -24.95 -11.02 10.21
C LEU A 356 -26.04 -12.11 10.31
N ALA A 357 -26.02 -12.91 11.37
CA ALA A 357 -27.05 -13.93 11.62
C ALA A 357 -28.46 -13.32 11.71
N GLY A 358 -28.60 -12.10 12.24
CA GLY A 358 -29.86 -11.37 12.28
C GLY A 358 -30.43 -10.99 10.89
N TYR A 359 -29.58 -11.00 9.85
CA TYR A 359 -29.95 -10.77 8.45
C TYR A 359 -29.88 -12.03 7.58
N ASP A 360 -29.70 -13.23 8.18
CA ASP A 360 -29.42 -14.49 7.47
C ASP A 360 -28.22 -14.40 6.51
N LEU A 361 -27.19 -13.70 6.93
CA LEU A 361 -25.92 -13.53 6.21
C LEU A 361 -24.81 -14.31 6.93
N ALA A 362 -23.76 -14.65 6.18
CA ALA A 362 -22.61 -15.38 6.69
C ALA A 362 -21.29 -14.84 6.14
N ILE A 363 -20.21 -15.09 6.86
CA ILE A 363 -18.83 -14.86 6.37
C ILE A 363 -18.37 -16.14 5.67
N THR A 364 -17.97 -16.04 4.40
CA THR A 364 -17.47 -17.20 3.61
C THR A 364 -15.98 -17.14 3.33
N ALA A 365 -15.38 -15.94 3.36
CA ALA A 365 -13.95 -15.79 3.30
C ALA A 365 -13.51 -14.65 4.24
N LYS A 366 -12.32 -14.83 4.83
CA LYS A 366 -11.73 -13.85 5.74
C LYS A 366 -10.23 -13.89 5.63
N THR A 367 -9.63 -12.71 5.52
CA THR A 367 -8.18 -12.53 5.67
C THR A 367 -7.89 -11.62 6.86
N ASN A 368 -6.74 -11.78 7.47
CA ASN A 368 -6.29 -10.89 8.54
C ASN A 368 -4.78 -10.69 8.45
N LYS A 369 -4.35 -9.45 8.31
CA LYS A 369 -2.98 -8.99 8.56
C LYS A 369 -2.99 -8.19 9.86
N THR A 370 -2.22 -8.63 10.84
CA THR A 370 -2.13 -7.96 12.15
C THR A 370 -1.51 -6.57 12.01
N PRO A 371 -1.84 -5.62 12.90
CA PRO A 371 -1.19 -4.33 12.95
C PRO A 371 0.30 -4.48 13.21
N HIS A 372 1.08 -3.56 12.66
CA HIS A 372 2.48 -3.41 12.98
C HIS A 372 2.71 -2.13 13.79
N TYR A 373 3.55 -2.21 14.83
CA TYR A 373 3.78 -1.07 15.72
C TYR A 373 5.14 -1.17 16.40
N VAL A 374 5.93 -0.12 16.26
CA VAL A 374 7.17 0.10 17.01
C VAL A 374 6.97 1.35 17.86
N SER A 375 7.27 1.29 19.15
CA SER A 375 7.07 2.45 20.03
C SER A 375 7.80 3.69 19.51
N PRO A 376 7.18 4.89 19.53
CA PRO A 376 7.88 6.14 19.18
C PRO A 376 9.04 6.45 20.14
N ASP A 377 9.05 5.82 21.31
CA ASP A 377 10.15 5.92 22.28
C ASP A 377 11.30 4.94 22.04
N ASP A 378 11.17 4.03 21.08
CA ASP A 378 12.24 3.11 20.71
C ASP A 378 13.44 3.84 20.09
N ASP A 379 14.65 3.34 20.37
CA ASP A 379 15.89 3.91 19.85
C ASP A 379 15.96 3.88 18.32
N LEU A 380 15.33 2.88 17.67
CA LEU A 380 15.20 2.82 16.21
C LEU A 380 14.48 4.07 15.70
N VAL A 381 13.29 4.37 16.24
CA VAL A 381 12.47 5.51 15.80
C VAL A 381 13.21 6.83 16.06
N LYS A 382 13.78 6.98 17.25
CA LYS A 382 14.54 8.18 17.63
C LYS A 382 15.75 8.43 16.73
N SER A 383 16.52 7.38 16.43
CA SER A 383 17.72 7.48 15.59
C SER A 383 17.38 7.85 14.14
N LEU A 384 16.37 7.22 13.56
CA LEU A 384 15.93 7.52 12.20
C LEU A 384 15.33 8.93 12.10
N TYR A 385 14.47 9.32 13.05
CA TYR A 385 13.93 10.68 13.10
C TYR A 385 15.02 11.74 13.27
N ALA A 386 16.04 11.49 14.08
CA ALA A 386 17.18 12.40 14.22
C ALA A 386 17.96 12.55 12.91
N ALA A 387 18.13 11.46 12.13
CA ALA A 387 18.76 11.52 10.80
C ALA A 387 17.94 12.39 9.83
N TYR A 388 16.62 12.26 9.83
CA TYR A 388 15.73 13.11 9.04
C TYR A 388 15.84 14.58 9.44
N VAL A 389 15.70 14.91 10.72
CA VAL A 389 15.77 16.30 11.23
C VAL A 389 17.11 16.95 10.90
N LYS A 390 18.22 16.20 11.02
CA LYS A 390 19.57 16.70 10.73
C LYS A 390 19.71 17.23 9.29
N HIS A 391 19.09 16.59 8.31
CA HIS A 391 19.22 16.96 6.89
C HIS A 391 18.09 17.83 6.35
N THR A 392 16.96 17.91 7.07
CA THR A 392 15.82 18.71 6.65
C THR A 392 15.63 19.98 7.49
N GLY A 393 16.07 19.96 8.75
CA GLY A 393 15.74 21.00 9.73
C GLY A 393 14.26 20.98 10.15
N ASP A 394 13.51 19.96 9.70
CA ASP A 394 12.07 19.87 9.96
C ASP A 394 11.81 19.18 11.32
N GLU A 395 11.54 19.99 12.30
CA GLU A 395 11.10 19.55 13.62
C GLU A 395 9.58 19.63 13.81
N VAL A 396 8.84 20.15 12.80
CA VAL A 396 7.39 20.31 12.87
C VAL A 396 6.68 18.99 12.60
N ASN A 397 7.05 18.33 11.50
CA ASN A 397 6.51 17.01 11.17
C ASN A 397 7.10 15.96 12.13
N LYS A 398 6.23 15.19 12.76
CA LYS A 398 6.61 14.14 13.72
C LYS A 398 6.39 12.75 13.11
N PRO A 399 7.08 11.72 13.64
CA PRO A 399 6.71 10.33 13.35
C PRO A 399 5.22 10.11 13.53
N PHE A 400 4.61 9.30 12.65
CA PHE A 400 3.17 9.11 12.60
C PHE A 400 2.79 7.67 12.27
N THR A 401 1.50 7.38 12.22
CA THR A 401 0.94 6.06 11.89
C THR A 401 0.03 6.16 10.67
N ILE A 402 -0.14 5.05 9.94
CA ILE A 402 -0.97 5.00 8.73
C ILE A 402 -1.96 3.82 8.76
N GLY A 403 -2.96 3.91 7.90
CA GLY A 403 -3.91 2.82 7.65
C GLY A 403 -3.46 1.83 6.57
N GLY A 404 -2.34 2.10 5.89
CA GLY A 404 -1.70 1.23 4.90
C GLY A 404 -0.68 0.28 5.52
N GLY A 405 0.14 -0.35 4.68
CA GLY A 405 1.20 -1.24 5.14
C GLY A 405 2.30 -1.35 4.09
N THR A 406 3.53 -1.50 4.55
CA THR A 406 4.75 -1.66 3.76
C THR A 406 5.48 -2.94 4.17
N TYR A 407 6.61 -3.23 3.52
CA TYR A 407 7.51 -4.31 3.96
C TYR A 407 8.03 -4.15 5.40
N ALA A 408 7.97 -2.96 6.00
CA ALA A 408 8.36 -2.77 7.40
C ALA A 408 7.65 -3.75 8.34
N SER A 409 6.36 -4.05 8.07
CA SER A 409 5.56 -4.97 8.88
C SER A 409 5.97 -6.46 8.81
N ILE A 410 6.97 -6.81 8.00
CA ILE A 410 7.54 -8.17 7.95
C ILE A 410 8.43 -8.45 9.15
N LEU A 411 9.15 -7.43 9.62
CA LEU A 411 10.04 -7.55 10.77
C LEU A 411 9.30 -7.10 12.03
N GLU A 412 9.57 -7.76 13.14
CA GLU A 412 9.02 -7.36 14.43
C GLU A 412 9.42 -5.93 14.80
N LYS A 413 10.66 -5.54 14.47
CA LYS A 413 11.24 -4.24 14.80
C LYS A 413 11.72 -3.52 13.54
N ALA A 414 10.81 -3.04 12.72
CA ALA A 414 11.11 -2.17 11.59
C ALA A 414 10.05 -1.08 11.43
N VAL A 415 10.38 -0.03 10.70
CA VAL A 415 9.51 1.13 10.44
C VAL A 415 9.60 1.52 8.97
N ALA A 416 8.58 2.18 8.44
CA ALA A 416 8.71 2.78 7.13
C ALA A 416 9.37 4.17 7.26
N PHE A 417 10.36 4.46 6.40
CA PHE A 417 11.23 5.62 6.57
C PHE A 417 11.60 6.24 5.22
N GLY A 418 10.79 7.14 4.75
CA GLY A 418 10.99 7.86 3.47
C GLY A 418 10.55 7.02 2.26
N MET A 419 10.71 7.53 1.00
CA MET A 419 11.55 8.72 0.74
C MET A 419 10.75 9.98 0.34
N MET A 420 9.42 9.94 0.28
CA MET A 420 8.60 11.12 -0.04
C MET A 420 8.68 12.18 1.08
N MET A 421 8.95 13.42 0.73
CA MET A 421 8.96 14.54 1.70
C MET A 421 7.53 14.99 2.03
N PRO A 422 7.27 15.55 3.24
CA PRO A 422 5.92 15.94 3.67
C PRO A 422 5.25 17.01 2.80
N TYR A 423 6.01 17.74 1.98
CA TYR A 423 5.52 18.78 1.08
C TYR A 423 5.35 18.31 -0.36
N GLU A 424 5.67 17.05 -0.67
CA GLU A 424 5.52 16.45 -1.99
C GLU A 424 4.15 15.84 -2.18
N GLU A 425 3.70 15.79 -3.41
CA GLU A 425 2.44 15.15 -3.79
C GLU A 425 2.65 13.63 -3.85
N GLU A 426 1.74 12.88 -3.24
CA GLU A 426 1.74 11.42 -3.32
C GLU A 426 1.21 10.97 -4.68
N LEU A 427 2.08 10.39 -5.49
CA LEU A 427 1.77 9.89 -6.84
C LEU A 427 2.04 8.38 -6.99
N CYS A 428 2.26 7.66 -5.89
CA CYS A 428 2.38 6.20 -5.91
C CYS A 428 1.16 5.59 -6.59
N HIS A 429 1.38 4.65 -7.51
CA HIS A 429 0.36 3.99 -8.32
C HIS A 429 -0.43 4.90 -9.28
N GLN A 430 -0.09 6.18 -9.39
CA GLN A 430 -0.76 7.12 -10.28
C GLN A 430 0.05 7.34 -11.57
N ARG A 431 -0.61 7.87 -12.61
CA ARG A 431 0.07 8.35 -13.81
C ARG A 431 0.92 9.57 -13.47
N ASN A 432 1.98 9.78 -14.23
CA ASN A 432 2.91 10.90 -14.08
C ASN A 432 3.68 10.89 -12.75
N GLU A 433 3.84 9.73 -12.15
CA GLU A 433 4.73 9.51 -11.02
C GLU A 433 6.11 10.10 -11.32
N TYR A 434 6.68 10.79 -10.35
CA TYR A 434 8.01 11.40 -10.47
C TYR A 434 8.74 11.43 -9.14
N LEU A 435 10.06 11.46 -9.21
CA LEU A 435 10.96 11.72 -8.10
C LEU A 435 11.68 13.05 -8.31
N ASN A 436 11.63 13.94 -7.32
CA ASN A 436 12.49 15.12 -7.32
C ASN A 436 13.94 14.70 -7.10
N LEU A 437 14.86 15.21 -7.94
CA LEU A 437 16.29 14.91 -7.80
C LEU A 437 16.86 15.45 -6.49
N ASP A 438 16.36 16.57 -5.99
CA ASP A 438 16.77 17.11 -4.68
C ASP A 438 16.34 16.17 -3.54
N THR A 439 15.15 15.55 -3.65
CA THR A 439 14.68 14.54 -2.71
C THR A 439 15.56 13.28 -2.78
N LEU A 440 15.94 12.82 -3.98
CA LEU A 440 16.86 11.70 -4.15
C LEU A 440 18.19 11.94 -3.40
N PHE A 441 18.82 13.09 -3.62
CA PHE A 441 20.12 13.40 -2.98
C PHE A 441 19.98 13.63 -1.49
N LYS A 442 18.92 14.26 -1.04
CA LYS A 442 18.65 14.44 0.39
C LYS A 442 18.34 13.11 1.06
N GLY A 443 17.57 12.22 0.40
CA GLY A 443 17.31 10.86 0.86
C GLY A 443 18.58 10.06 1.07
N ILE A 444 19.54 10.13 0.14
CA ILE A 444 20.86 9.49 0.29
C ILE A 444 21.54 9.97 1.58
N LEU A 445 21.58 11.28 1.86
CA LEU A 445 22.20 11.81 3.08
C LEU A 445 21.50 11.35 4.35
N ILE A 446 20.16 11.32 4.34
CA ILE A 446 19.36 10.82 5.47
C ILE A 446 19.66 9.35 5.71
N TYR A 447 19.69 8.53 4.65
CA TYR A 447 19.97 7.10 4.76
C TYR A 447 21.43 6.80 5.16
N ILE A 448 22.40 7.63 4.77
CA ILE A 448 23.78 7.52 5.29
C ILE A 448 23.76 7.64 6.81
N ASP A 449 23.19 8.70 7.36
CA ASP A 449 23.17 8.91 8.81
C ASP A 449 22.32 7.85 9.55
N ALA A 450 21.22 7.42 8.96
CA ALA A 450 20.42 6.31 9.47
C ALA A 450 21.22 5.00 9.55
N MET A 451 21.90 4.62 8.47
CA MET A 451 22.73 3.41 8.42
C MET A 451 23.95 3.50 9.35
N LEU A 452 24.56 4.68 9.49
CA LEU A 452 25.66 4.89 10.43
C LEU A 452 25.20 4.76 11.89
N ALA A 453 24.02 5.26 12.22
CA ALA A 453 23.44 5.15 13.56
C ALA A 453 23.09 3.71 13.92
N LEU A 454 22.41 2.99 13.01
CA LEU A 454 21.99 1.60 13.22
C LEU A 454 23.16 0.61 13.08
N GLY A 455 24.09 0.89 12.19
CA GLY A 455 25.29 0.09 11.96
C GLY A 455 26.31 0.19 13.08
N GLU A 456 26.21 1.19 13.94
CA GLU A 456 27.16 1.51 15.02
C GLU A 456 28.60 1.57 14.50
N VAL A 457 29.09 2.77 14.22
CA VAL A 457 30.47 2.95 13.71
C VAL A 457 31.49 2.36 14.68
N ASP A 458 32.39 1.53 14.17
CA ASP A 458 33.48 0.98 14.95
C ASP A 458 34.54 2.08 15.20
N ALA A 459 34.93 2.27 16.46
CA ALA A 459 35.75 3.42 16.90
C ALA A 459 37.24 3.26 16.53
#